data_8274c97f1e52881ed15371e9bd425034
#
_entry.id   8274c97f1e52881ed15371e9bd425034
#
_cell.length_a   1.000
_cell.length_b   1.000
_cell.length_c   1.000
_cell.angle_alpha   90.00
_cell.angle_beta   90.00
_cell.angle_gamma   90.00
#
_symmetry.space_group_name_H-M   'P 1'
#
loop_
_entity.id
_entity.type
_entity.pdbx_description
1 polymer ?
#
loop_
_entity_poly.entity_id
_entity_poly.type
_entity_poly.pdbx_seq_one_letter_code
_entity_poly.pdbx_strand_id
1 'polypeptide(L)'
;MKLVHLLNPSLSMIGVASVWLVTAAVAADLSHAKDGSGVYGYKDTPKLPWCDYLVHDCDRPAPPRVNVGAGPERPTPPSDAIVLFAGKDLTKWQPTDCKLVDGCIEAVGNLTSKESFGDCQIHLEWLAPADFKGPWYNQGNNGVFLMGLYEIQIFDSWNEKLYPDGQAAAIYGQTPPRVNATRPPGQWQSYDIVFTAPVFADGKLVRPARVTMFHNDVLVHLNEEIRGETGHRILPEYRTKVSLGPLVLSGHDCPVRFRNIWVRPL
;
A
#
# COMPACT_ATOMS: atom_id res chain seq x y z
N MET A 1 71.48 -30.18 24.34
CA MET A 1 70.82 -29.16 23.52
C MET A 1 70.14 -29.87 22.36
N LYS A 2 68.83 -30.14 22.46
CA LYS A 2 68.05 -30.76 21.40
C LYS A 2 67.02 -29.73 20.92
N LEU A 3 67.08 -29.34 19.62
CA LEU A 3 66.15 -28.50 18.95
C LEU A 3 64.88 -29.32 18.67
N VAL A 4 63.69 -28.81 19.07
CA VAL A 4 62.40 -29.38 18.74
C VAL A 4 61.83 -28.54 17.64
N HIS A 5 61.60 -29.14 16.48
CA HIS A 5 60.84 -28.53 15.35
C HIS A 5 59.35 -28.61 15.64
N LEU A 6 58.70 -27.49 15.68
CA LEU A 6 57.24 -27.36 15.69
C LEU A 6 56.73 -27.32 14.23
N LEU A 7 55.94 -28.30 13.86
CA LEU A 7 55.19 -28.38 12.61
C LEU A 7 53.92 -27.52 12.72
N ASN A 8 53.77 -26.60 11.77
CA ASN A 8 52.55 -25.80 11.61
C ASN A 8 51.57 -26.61 10.75
N PRO A 9 50.30 -26.79 11.17
CA PRO A 9 49.26 -27.33 10.27
C PRO A 9 48.61 -26.19 9.47
N SER A 10 48.77 -26.27 8.17
CA SER A 10 48.07 -25.43 7.21
C SER A 10 46.56 -25.77 7.19
N LEU A 11 45.70 -24.84 7.64
CA LEU A 11 44.26 -24.90 7.43
C LEU A 11 43.95 -24.59 5.97
N SER A 12 43.49 -25.59 5.26
CA SER A 12 42.86 -25.41 3.95
C SER A 12 41.46 -24.82 4.12
N MET A 13 41.26 -23.56 3.72
CA MET A 13 39.90 -22.97 3.55
C MET A 13 39.24 -23.59 2.32
N ILE A 14 38.24 -24.41 2.56
CA ILE A 14 37.30 -24.82 1.49
C ILE A 14 36.34 -23.66 1.27
N GLY A 15 36.54 -22.91 0.19
CA GLY A 15 35.62 -21.87 -0.24
C GLY A 15 34.31 -22.48 -0.76
N VAL A 16 33.24 -22.34 0.00
CA VAL A 16 31.88 -22.65 -0.51
C VAL A 16 31.49 -21.53 -1.43
N ALA A 17 31.54 -21.76 -2.74
CA ALA A 17 31.01 -20.89 -3.75
C ALA A 17 29.47 -20.97 -3.70
N SER A 18 28.83 -19.96 -3.12
CA SER A 18 27.38 -19.80 -3.16
C SER A 18 26.99 -19.43 -4.59
N VAL A 19 26.45 -20.38 -5.34
CA VAL A 19 25.84 -20.14 -6.63
C VAL A 19 24.50 -19.43 -6.40
N TRP A 20 24.47 -18.12 -6.57
CA TRP A 20 23.24 -17.35 -6.64
C TRP A 20 22.57 -17.70 -7.96
N LEU A 21 21.51 -18.54 -7.91
CA LEU A 21 20.58 -18.69 -9.01
C LEU A 21 19.83 -17.36 -9.13
N VAL A 22 20.29 -16.51 -10.05
CA VAL A 22 19.49 -15.40 -10.55
C VAL A 22 18.39 -16.02 -11.40
N THR A 23 17.24 -16.31 -10.79
CA THR A 23 16.03 -16.56 -11.54
C THR A 23 15.70 -15.25 -12.26
N ALA A 24 15.93 -15.21 -13.57
CA ALA A 24 15.43 -14.15 -14.42
C ALA A 24 13.92 -14.08 -14.19
N ALA A 25 13.46 -13.01 -13.55
CA ALA A 25 12.03 -12.72 -13.49
C ALA A 25 11.61 -12.54 -14.95
N VAL A 26 10.84 -13.48 -15.47
CA VAL A 26 10.16 -13.34 -16.74
C VAL A 26 9.32 -12.08 -16.61
N ALA A 27 9.63 -11.05 -17.39
CA ALA A 27 8.82 -9.85 -17.44
C ALA A 27 7.40 -10.30 -17.78
N ALA A 28 6.47 -10.08 -16.85
CA ALA A 28 5.09 -10.48 -17.08
C ALA A 28 4.53 -9.71 -18.26
N ASP A 29 3.94 -10.41 -19.21
CA ASP A 29 3.32 -9.79 -20.36
C ASP A 29 2.12 -8.97 -19.93
N LEU A 30 2.25 -7.65 -20.07
CA LEU A 30 1.17 -6.71 -19.82
C LEU A 30 0.07 -6.93 -20.87
N SER A 31 -1.13 -7.21 -20.38
CA SER A 31 -2.33 -7.43 -21.21
C SER A 31 -3.24 -6.21 -21.19
N HIS A 32 -4.00 -6.01 -22.28
CA HIS A 32 -5.04 -4.98 -22.34
C HIS A 32 -6.44 -5.59 -22.31
N ALA A 33 -7.39 -4.84 -21.79
CA ALA A 33 -8.79 -5.23 -21.73
C ALA A 33 -9.36 -5.43 -23.15
N LYS A 34 -10.22 -6.44 -23.29
CA LYS A 34 -10.83 -6.82 -24.58
C LYS A 34 -11.90 -5.84 -25.05
N ASP A 35 -12.42 -5.00 -24.16
CA ASP A 35 -13.49 -4.04 -24.44
C ASP A 35 -13.02 -2.77 -25.17
N GLY A 36 -11.72 -2.65 -25.44
CA GLY A 36 -11.11 -1.47 -26.05
C GLY A 36 -10.96 -0.25 -25.14
N SER A 37 -11.25 -0.37 -23.86
CA SER A 37 -11.09 0.73 -22.88
C SER A 37 -9.62 1.17 -22.72
N GLY A 38 -8.67 0.30 -23.07
CA GLY A 38 -7.25 0.49 -22.88
C GLY A 38 -6.79 0.22 -21.44
N VAL A 39 -7.64 -0.33 -20.58
CA VAL A 39 -7.24 -0.83 -19.26
C VAL A 39 -6.21 -1.93 -19.44
N TYR A 40 -5.13 -1.84 -18.69
CA TYR A 40 -4.07 -2.84 -18.71
C TYR A 40 -3.94 -3.56 -17.36
N GLY A 41 -3.40 -4.77 -17.42
CA GLY A 41 -3.23 -5.67 -16.27
C GLY A 41 -2.61 -6.99 -16.69
N TYR A 42 -2.99 -8.07 -16.01
CA TYR A 42 -2.38 -9.38 -16.21
C TYR A 42 -3.41 -10.45 -16.49
N LYS A 43 -2.98 -11.53 -17.20
CA LYS A 43 -3.79 -12.71 -17.52
C LYS A 43 -3.16 -14.02 -17.05
N ASP A 44 -1.99 -13.94 -16.43
CA ASP A 44 -1.18 -15.07 -15.95
C ASP A 44 -1.12 -15.12 -14.40
N THR A 45 -2.04 -14.42 -13.72
CA THR A 45 -2.14 -14.34 -12.27
C THR A 45 -3.22 -15.30 -11.73
N PRO A 46 -3.20 -15.64 -10.44
CA PRO A 46 -4.21 -16.51 -9.85
C PRO A 46 -5.63 -15.95 -9.95
N LYS A 47 -6.63 -16.84 -10.14
CA LYS A 47 -8.03 -16.47 -10.04
C LYS A 47 -8.41 -16.18 -8.60
N LEU A 48 -9.13 -15.08 -8.37
CA LEU A 48 -9.68 -14.70 -7.07
C LEU A 48 -10.81 -15.67 -6.70
N PRO A 49 -10.77 -16.35 -5.53
CA PRO A 49 -11.77 -17.35 -5.16
C PRO A 49 -13.19 -16.80 -4.94
N TRP A 50 -13.34 -15.48 -4.76
CA TRP A 50 -14.61 -14.81 -4.44
C TRP A 50 -15.24 -14.05 -5.60
N CYS A 51 -14.64 -14.09 -6.80
CA CYS A 51 -15.19 -13.47 -8.01
C CYS A 51 -14.64 -14.15 -9.28
N ASP A 52 -15.13 -13.72 -10.44
CA ASP A 52 -14.74 -14.33 -11.71
C ASP A 52 -13.45 -13.80 -12.34
N TYR A 53 -12.76 -12.91 -11.66
CA TYR A 53 -11.56 -12.24 -12.18
C TYR A 53 -10.27 -12.81 -11.59
N LEU A 54 -9.16 -12.57 -12.30
CA LEU A 54 -7.81 -12.83 -11.80
C LEU A 54 -7.36 -11.66 -10.90
N VAL A 55 -6.29 -11.87 -10.13
CA VAL A 55 -5.58 -10.77 -9.48
C VAL A 55 -5.06 -9.83 -10.56
N HIS A 56 -5.36 -8.53 -10.47
CA HIS A 56 -4.97 -7.52 -11.47
C HIS A 56 -5.48 -7.77 -12.89
N ASP A 57 -6.67 -8.35 -13.01
CA ASP A 57 -7.32 -8.63 -14.29
C ASP A 57 -7.73 -7.35 -15.00
N CYS A 58 -7.23 -7.13 -16.24
CA CYS A 58 -7.62 -5.98 -17.04
C CYS A 58 -9.05 -6.05 -17.58
N ASP A 59 -9.67 -7.24 -17.69
CA ASP A 59 -11.07 -7.40 -18.12
C ASP A 59 -12.07 -7.20 -16.97
N ARG A 60 -11.62 -7.00 -15.72
CA ARG A 60 -12.50 -6.64 -14.61
C ARG A 60 -13.10 -5.25 -14.87
N PRO A 61 -14.42 -5.03 -14.63
CA PRO A 61 -15.04 -3.73 -14.84
C PRO A 61 -14.35 -2.62 -14.04
N ALA A 62 -13.95 -1.56 -14.72
CA ALA A 62 -13.36 -0.40 -14.08
C ALA A 62 -14.40 0.34 -13.22
N PRO A 63 -14.04 0.86 -12.03
CA PRO A 63 -14.94 1.68 -11.23
C PRO A 63 -15.41 2.91 -12.02
N PRO A 64 -16.73 3.17 -12.09
CA PRO A 64 -17.25 4.35 -12.79
C PRO A 64 -16.74 5.62 -12.10
N ARG A 65 -16.32 6.60 -12.91
CA ARG A 65 -15.87 7.89 -12.38
C ARG A 65 -17.04 8.71 -11.86
N VAL A 66 -16.84 9.34 -10.70
CA VAL A 66 -17.75 10.34 -10.14
C VAL A 66 -17.04 11.68 -10.01
N ASN A 67 -17.76 12.77 -10.22
CA ASN A 67 -17.24 14.10 -9.99
C ASN A 67 -17.26 14.40 -8.50
N VAL A 68 -16.13 14.85 -7.96
CA VAL A 68 -15.98 15.28 -6.58
C VAL A 68 -15.75 16.78 -6.54
N GLY A 69 -16.19 17.43 -5.48
CA GLY A 69 -16.03 18.86 -5.26
C GLY A 69 -14.57 19.32 -5.15
N ALA A 70 -14.36 20.57 -4.77
CA ALA A 70 -13.04 21.12 -4.48
C ALA A 70 -12.27 20.25 -3.47
N GLY A 71 -10.95 20.39 -3.43
CA GLY A 71 -10.09 19.61 -2.54
C GLY A 71 -10.50 19.74 -1.06
N PRO A 72 -10.02 18.80 -0.22
CA PRO A 72 -10.44 18.74 1.16
C PRO A 72 -10.09 20.03 1.90
N GLU A 73 -11.07 20.58 2.63
CA GLU A 73 -10.78 21.45 3.74
C GLU A 73 -10.07 20.60 4.78
N ARG A 74 -8.94 21.06 5.34
CA ARG A 74 -8.20 20.31 6.36
C ARG A 74 -9.07 20.16 7.61
N PRO A 75 -9.71 19.01 7.87
CA PRO A 75 -10.50 18.84 9.08
C PRO A 75 -9.58 18.88 10.30
N THR A 76 -10.02 19.55 11.35
CA THR A 76 -9.33 19.48 12.63
C THR A 76 -9.46 18.06 13.18
N PRO A 77 -8.35 17.41 13.60
CA PRO A 77 -8.43 16.11 14.22
C PRO A 77 -9.37 16.10 15.44
N PRO A 78 -10.16 15.04 15.66
CA PRO A 78 -10.89 14.87 16.92
C PRO A 78 -9.97 15.00 18.14
N SER A 79 -10.49 15.48 19.26
CA SER A 79 -9.69 15.73 20.47
C SER A 79 -9.07 14.48 21.09
N ASP A 80 -9.62 13.30 20.78
CA ASP A 80 -9.15 11.98 21.20
C ASP A 80 -8.32 11.25 20.10
N ALA A 81 -8.02 11.92 18.98
CA ALA A 81 -7.18 11.38 17.93
C ALA A 81 -5.67 11.54 18.25
N ILE A 82 -4.92 10.54 17.85
CA ILE A 82 -3.46 10.56 17.85
C ILE A 82 -3.02 11.22 16.54
N VAL A 83 -2.51 12.45 16.63
CA VAL A 83 -2.00 13.16 15.47
C VAL A 83 -0.61 12.62 15.11
N LEU A 84 -0.50 11.97 13.97
CA LEU A 84 0.76 11.42 13.46
C LEU A 84 1.57 12.46 12.69
N PHE A 85 0.87 13.39 12.00
CA PHE A 85 1.53 14.48 11.29
C PHE A 85 0.64 15.71 11.12
N ALA A 86 1.12 16.85 11.59
CA ALA A 86 0.45 18.15 11.50
C ALA A 86 1.34 19.23 10.84
N GLY A 87 2.26 18.82 9.95
CA GLY A 87 3.07 19.74 9.17
C GLY A 87 4.40 20.20 9.82
N LYS A 88 4.81 19.62 10.95
CA LYS A 88 5.98 20.11 11.72
C LYS A 88 7.16 19.15 11.75
N ASP A 89 6.95 17.91 12.17
CA ASP A 89 8.02 16.95 12.42
C ASP A 89 7.57 15.50 12.21
N LEU A 90 8.52 14.57 12.19
CA LEU A 90 8.31 13.14 12.03
C LEU A 90 8.51 12.36 13.35
N THR A 91 8.36 12.99 14.50
CA THR A 91 8.63 12.37 15.82
C THR A 91 7.75 11.16 16.11
N LYS A 92 6.58 11.04 15.48
CA LYS A 92 5.65 9.92 15.60
C LYS A 92 6.00 8.73 14.66
N TRP A 93 7.01 8.90 13.81
CA TRP A 93 7.43 7.93 12.81
C TRP A 93 8.77 7.29 13.13
N GLN A 94 9.01 6.07 12.65
CA GLN A 94 10.32 5.44 12.68
C GLN A 94 11.33 6.28 11.85
N PRO A 95 12.64 6.12 12.05
CA PRO A 95 13.63 6.77 11.18
C PRO A 95 13.34 6.46 9.71
N THR A 96 13.39 7.49 8.86
CA THR A 96 13.01 7.42 7.45
C THR A 96 13.81 8.43 6.63
N ASP A 97 13.94 8.17 5.32
CA ASP A 97 14.54 9.09 4.34
C ASP A 97 13.49 10.05 3.74
N CYS A 98 12.21 9.93 4.13
CA CYS A 98 11.16 10.85 3.71
C CYS A 98 11.48 12.28 4.15
N LYS A 99 11.11 13.26 3.30
CA LYS A 99 11.44 14.65 3.48
C LYS A 99 10.26 15.48 3.93
N LEU A 100 10.54 16.56 4.66
CA LEU A 100 9.56 17.61 4.95
C LEU A 100 9.71 18.70 3.90
N VAL A 101 8.67 18.93 3.11
CA VAL A 101 8.62 19.91 2.04
C VAL A 101 7.32 20.70 2.14
N ASP A 102 7.40 22.02 2.33
CA ASP A 102 6.24 22.93 2.41
C ASP A 102 5.17 22.48 3.43
N GLY A 103 5.59 21.98 4.60
CA GLY A 103 4.70 21.50 5.65
C GLY A 103 4.00 20.18 5.31
N CYS A 104 4.51 19.42 4.34
CA CYS A 104 4.04 18.11 3.95
C CYS A 104 5.18 17.08 4.06
N ILE A 105 4.85 15.80 4.16
CA ILE A 105 5.81 14.70 4.00
C ILE A 105 5.87 14.38 2.51
N GLU A 106 7.07 14.37 1.93
CA GLU A 106 7.32 13.83 0.60
C GLU A 106 7.88 12.42 0.75
N ALA A 107 7.11 11.41 0.31
CA ALA A 107 7.46 10.01 0.48
C ALA A 107 8.44 9.57 -0.62
N VAL A 108 9.69 9.33 -0.23
CA VAL A 108 10.73 8.74 -1.10
C VAL A 108 11.05 7.29 -0.71
N GLY A 109 10.46 6.81 0.38
CA GLY A 109 10.56 5.47 0.92
C GLY A 109 9.41 5.21 1.90
N ASN A 110 9.49 4.13 2.66
CA ASN A 110 8.45 3.81 3.62
C ASN A 110 8.50 4.73 4.85
N LEU A 111 7.31 5.14 5.28
CA LEU A 111 7.08 5.88 6.51
C LEU A 111 6.25 5.02 7.45
N THR A 112 6.83 4.54 8.54
CA THR A 112 6.21 3.60 9.48
C THR A 112 5.93 4.29 10.81
N SER A 113 4.70 4.24 11.30
CA SER A 113 4.37 4.79 12.62
C SER A 113 5.09 4.06 13.75
N LYS A 114 5.45 4.78 14.81
CA LYS A 114 6.01 4.17 16.04
C LYS A 114 4.94 3.44 16.83
N GLU A 115 3.71 3.95 16.80
CA GLU A 115 2.56 3.36 17.44
C GLU A 115 1.92 2.30 16.53
N SER A 116 1.34 1.27 17.14
CA SER A 116 0.58 0.21 16.49
C SER A 116 -0.89 0.37 16.77
N PHE A 117 -1.73 0.06 15.78
CA PHE A 117 -3.19 0.24 15.82
C PHE A 117 -3.88 -1.06 15.44
N GLY A 118 -5.04 -1.30 16.05
CA GLY A 118 -6.01 -2.31 15.67
C GLY A 118 -7.23 -1.65 15.05
N ASP A 119 -8.41 -1.85 15.67
CA ASP A 119 -9.64 -1.17 15.27
C ASP A 119 -9.44 0.34 15.40
N CYS A 120 -9.62 1.08 14.31
CA CYS A 120 -9.34 2.53 14.30
C CYS A 120 -10.05 3.26 13.16
N GLN A 121 -10.21 4.57 13.36
CA GLN A 121 -10.50 5.54 12.32
C GLN A 121 -9.20 6.23 11.91
N ILE A 122 -8.98 6.39 10.63
CA ILE A 122 -7.79 7.03 10.06
C ILE A 122 -8.23 8.12 9.10
N HIS A 123 -7.58 9.27 9.18
CA HIS A 123 -7.66 10.30 8.14
C HIS A 123 -6.27 10.64 7.64
N LEU A 124 -6.15 10.81 6.35
CA LEU A 124 -4.96 11.35 5.72
C LEU A 124 -5.29 12.06 4.42
N GLU A 125 -4.47 13.04 4.06
CA GLU A 125 -4.54 13.69 2.76
C GLU A 125 -3.26 13.40 1.98
N TRP A 126 -3.41 13.15 0.67
CA TRP A 126 -2.31 12.84 -0.23
C TRP A 126 -2.41 13.60 -1.55
N LEU A 127 -1.28 13.79 -2.21
CA LEU A 127 -1.17 14.49 -3.48
C LEU A 127 -0.16 13.80 -4.38
N ALA A 128 -0.62 13.26 -5.51
CA ALA A 128 0.26 12.83 -6.58
C ALA A 128 0.80 14.05 -7.34
N PRO A 129 2.09 14.08 -7.73
CA PRO A 129 2.65 15.20 -8.48
C PRO A 129 2.04 15.29 -9.88
N ALA A 130 1.74 16.53 -10.33
CA ALA A 130 1.12 16.78 -11.64
C ALA A 130 2.02 16.47 -12.84
N ASP A 131 3.33 16.66 -12.68
CA ASP A 131 4.30 16.64 -13.78
C ASP A 131 5.30 15.48 -13.68
N PHE A 132 4.96 14.42 -12.94
CA PHE A 132 5.84 13.28 -12.77
C PHE A 132 6.08 12.54 -14.08
N LYS A 133 7.35 12.33 -14.43
CA LYS A 133 7.78 11.61 -15.63
C LYS A 133 8.38 10.26 -15.24
N GLY A 134 7.55 9.33 -14.89
CA GLY A 134 7.93 7.98 -14.51
C GLY A 134 7.25 6.93 -15.38
N PRO A 135 7.59 5.66 -15.18
CA PRO A 135 6.91 4.56 -15.86
C PRO A 135 5.45 4.48 -15.43
N TRP A 136 4.62 3.83 -16.27
CA TRP A 136 3.17 3.70 -16.04
C TRP A 136 2.80 3.14 -14.65
N TYR A 137 3.61 2.21 -14.13
CA TYR A 137 3.37 1.57 -12.82
C TYR A 137 3.77 2.46 -11.63
N ASN A 138 4.33 3.65 -11.89
CA ASN A 138 4.79 4.55 -10.81
C ASN A 138 4.13 5.94 -10.85
N GLN A 139 2.97 6.07 -11.49
CA GLN A 139 2.22 7.33 -11.55
C GLN A 139 1.45 7.56 -10.24
N GLY A 140 2.10 8.27 -9.30
CA GLY A 140 1.53 8.47 -7.97
C GLY A 140 1.49 7.20 -7.12
N ASN A 141 2.22 6.13 -7.50
CA ASN A 141 2.17 4.84 -6.83
C ASN A 141 2.67 4.94 -5.39
N ASN A 142 1.79 4.62 -4.47
CA ASN A 142 2.01 4.59 -3.04
C ASN A 142 0.93 3.71 -2.39
N GLY A 143 1.05 3.44 -1.09
CA GLY A 143 0.04 2.65 -0.39
C GLY A 143 -0.11 3.08 1.06
N VAL A 144 -1.32 2.95 1.59
CA VAL A 144 -1.63 3.06 3.02
C VAL A 144 -1.79 1.65 3.56
N PHE A 145 -0.78 1.14 4.26
CA PHE A 145 -0.81 -0.20 4.83
C PHE A 145 -1.37 -0.16 6.26
N LEU A 146 -2.58 -0.65 6.40
CA LEU A 146 -3.24 -0.88 7.68
C LEU A 146 -2.53 -2.04 8.38
N MET A 147 -2.12 -1.83 9.63
CA MET A 147 -1.28 -2.76 10.42
C MET A 147 0.06 -3.14 9.72
N GLY A 148 0.50 -2.38 8.71
CA GLY A 148 1.67 -2.73 7.90
C GLY A 148 1.48 -3.93 6.97
N LEU A 149 0.25 -4.43 6.81
CA LEU A 149 -0.08 -5.69 6.14
C LEU A 149 -1.09 -5.54 5.00
N TYR A 150 -2.09 -4.65 5.16
CA TYR A 150 -3.24 -4.54 4.26
C TYR A 150 -3.22 -3.21 3.54
N GLU A 151 -2.94 -3.23 2.27
CA GLU A 151 -2.75 -2.03 1.47
C GLU A 151 -4.07 -1.47 0.94
N ILE A 152 -4.30 -0.20 1.22
CA ILE A 152 -5.22 0.66 0.47
C ILE A 152 -4.39 1.47 -0.52
N GLN A 153 -4.64 1.28 -1.80
CA GLN A 153 -3.82 1.82 -2.88
C GLN A 153 -3.93 3.34 -3.00
N ILE A 154 -2.80 3.98 -3.30
CA ILE A 154 -2.69 5.35 -3.80
C ILE A 154 -2.11 5.29 -5.21
N PHE A 155 -2.77 5.94 -6.17
CA PHE A 155 -2.36 5.92 -7.57
C PHE A 155 -2.99 7.09 -8.35
N ASP A 156 -2.38 7.52 -9.47
CA ASP A 156 -3.04 8.45 -10.41
C ASP A 156 -4.12 7.71 -11.22
N SER A 157 -5.28 7.52 -10.62
CA SER A 157 -6.44 6.92 -11.29
C SER A 157 -7.27 7.93 -12.08
N TRP A 158 -6.77 9.15 -12.26
CA TRP A 158 -7.36 10.15 -13.15
C TRP A 158 -6.92 9.93 -14.60
N ASN A 159 -5.62 9.76 -14.83
CA ASN A 159 -5.04 9.61 -16.15
C ASN A 159 -4.79 8.15 -16.52
N GLU A 160 -4.36 7.33 -15.54
CA GLU A 160 -3.88 5.98 -15.79
C GLU A 160 -5.02 4.95 -15.83
N LYS A 161 -4.91 4.04 -16.78
CA LYS A 161 -5.90 2.97 -17.01
C LYS A 161 -5.41 1.64 -16.41
N LEU A 162 -5.01 1.68 -15.15
CA LEU A 162 -4.54 0.50 -14.42
C LEU A 162 -5.69 -0.48 -14.15
N TYR A 163 -5.35 -1.77 -13.99
CA TYR A 163 -6.29 -2.79 -13.52
C TYR A 163 -7.11 -2.30 -12.31
N PRO A 164 -8.41 -2.63 -12.23
CA PRO A 164 -9.33 -2.02 -11.25
C PRO A 164 -8.95 -2.21 -9.78
N ASP A 165 -8.39 -3.37 -9.42
CA ASP A 165 -7.95 -3.68 -8.05
C ASP A 165 -6.55 -3.12 -7.69
N GLY A 166 -6.00 -2.28 -8.53
CA GLY A 166 -4.80 -1.46 -8.29
C GLY A 166 -5.03 0.03 -8.42
N GLN A 167 -6.26 0.47 -8.66
CA GLN A 167 -6.60 1.89 -8.69
C GLN A 167 -6.62 2.51 -7.28
N ALA A 168 -6.58 3.85 -7.22
CA ALA A 168 -6.68 4.57 -5.95
C ALA A 168 -7.88 4.10 -5.13
N ALA A 169 -7.67 3.93 -3.82
CA ALA A 169 -8.63 3.40 -2.85
C ALA A 169 -8.98 1.90 -3.01
N ALA A 170 -8.38 1.15 -3.94
CA ALA A 170 -8.56 -0.29 -3.96
C ALA A 170 -7.98 -0.94 -2.69
N ILE A 171 -8.63 -2.00 -2.20
CA ILE A 171 -7.94 -3.02 -1.39
C ILE A 171 -7.06 -3.78 -2.38
N TYR A 172 -5.77 -3.46 -2.40
CA TYR A 172 -4.85 -3.80 -3.49
C TYR A 172 -4.80 -5.31 -3.79
N GLY A 173 -4.99 -5.66 -5.07
CA GLY A 173 -5.03 -7.05 -5.53
C GLY A 173 -6.27 -7.84 -5.11
N GLN A 174 -7.28 -7.18 -4.48
CA GLN A 174 -8.46 -7.84 -3.93
C GLN A 174 -9.76 -7.23 -4.47
N THR A 175 -10.10 -6.03 -4.00
CA THR A 175 -11.38 -5.41 -4.29
C THR A 175 -11.19 -3.97 -4.78
N PRO A 176 -11.64 -3.62 -5.99
CA PRO A 176 -11.60 -2.23 -6.46
C PRO A 176 -12.57 -1.37 -5.65
N PRO A 177 -12.40 -0.04 -5.62
CA PRO A 177 -13.40 0.86 -5.08
C PRO A 177 -14.70 0.79 -5.89
N ARG A 178 -15.83 1.07 -5.26
CA ARG A 178 -17.16 1.06 -5.92
C ARG A 178 -17.27 2.11 -7.04
N VAL A 179 -16.55 3.22 -6.87
CA VAL A 179 -16.46 4.31 -7.86
C VAL A 179 -15.03 4.90 -7.81
N ASN A 180 -14.62 5.49 -8.92
CA ASN A 180 -13.39 6.27 -8.99
C ASN A 180 -13.71 7.73 -8.62
N ALA A 181 -13.34 8.12 -7.40
CA ALA A 181 -13.53 9.46 -6.85
C ALA A 181 -12.26 10.30 -6.88
N THR A 182 -11.28 9.94 -7.71
CA THR A 182 -9.97 10.62 -7.80
C THR A 182 -10.10 11.99 -8.45
N ARG A 183 -9.46 13.01 -7.89
CA ARG A 183 -9.20 14.32 -8.53
C ARG A 183 -7.96 14.22 -9.43
N PRO A 184 -7.76 15.16 -10.36
CA PRO A 184 -6.52 15.24 -11.14
C PRO A 184 -5.26 15.25 -10.26
N PRO A 185 -4.12 14.71 -10.75
CA PRO A 185 -2.83 14.87 -10.08
C PRO A 185 -2.51 16.36 -9.89
N GLY A 186 -1.76 16.68 -8.84
CA GLY A 186 -1.55 18.07 -8.40
C GLY A 186 -2.68 18.63 -7.53
N GLN A 187 -3.75 17.88 -7.31
CA GLN A 187 -4.82 18.23 -6.38
C GLN A 187 -4.83 17.30 -5.17
N TRP A 188 -5.12 17.85 -3.99
CA TRP A 188 -5.21 17.09 -2.75
C TRP A 188 -6.41 16.13 -2.78
N GLN A 189 -6.16 14.91 -2.34
CA GLN A 189 -7.13 13.85 -2.12
C GLN A 189 -7.27 13.62 -0.62
N SER A 190 -8.41 13.13 -0.15
CA SER A 190 -8.59 12.68 1.23
C SER A 190 -9.00 11.22 1.28
N TYR A 191 -8.47 10.50 2.26
CA TYR A 191 -8.90 9.18 2.67
C TYR A 191 -9.39 9.24 4.10
N ASP A 192 -10.65 8.83 4.30
CA ASP A 192 -11.26 8.60 5.60
C ASP A 192 -11.59 7.12 5.71
N ILE A 193 -10.93 6.42 6.63
CA ILE A 193 -10.94 4.97 6.74
C ILE A 193 -11.40 4.56 8.13
N VAL A 194 -12.42 3.72 8.22
CA VAL A 194 -12.78 2.97 9.42
C VAL A 194 -12.33 1.54 9.20
N PHE A 195 -11.37 1.10 10.00
CA PHE A 195 -10.76 -0.22 9.91
C PHE A 195 -11.10 -1.04 11.15
N THR A 196 -11.45 -2.30 10.95
CA THR A 196 -11.52 -3.30 12.02
C THR A 196 -10.51 -4.40 11.76
N ALA A 197 -9.66 -4.63 12.76
CA ALA A 197 -8.58 -5.61 12.68
C ALA A 197 -9.10 -7.05 12.65
N PRO A 198 -8.32 -8.00 12.10
CA PRO A 198 -8.68 -9.41 12.15
C PRO A 198 -8.59 -9.93 13.58
N VAL A 199 -9.43 -10.89 13.90
CA VAL A 199 -9.40 -11.60 15.19
C VAL A 199 -8.96 -13.03 14.96
N PHE A 200 -7.98 -13.47 15.75
CA PHE A 200 -7.50 -14.84 15.75
C PHE A 200 -7.72 -15.48 17.12
N ALA A 201 -8.09 -16.76 17.13
CA ALA A 201 -8.13 -17.61 18.32
C ALA A 201 -7.44 -18.93 17.97
N ASP A 202 -6.56 -19.41 18.85
CA ASP A 202 -5.78 -20.65 18.66
C ASP A 202 -5.06 -20.71 17.29
N GLY A 203 -4.55 -19.56 16.83
CA GLY A 203 -3.88 -19.43 15.54
C GLY A 203 -4.79 -19.54 14.32
N LYS A 204 -6.12 -19.56 14.49
CA LYS A 204 -7.11 -19.58 13.40
C LYS A 204 -7.80 -18.22 13.28
N LEU A 205 -8.09 -17.82 12.06
CA LEU A 205 -8.88 -16.63 11.78
C LEU A 205 -10.34 -16.87 12.26
N VAL A 206 -10.81 -16.01 13.17
CA VAL A 206 -12.18 -16.01 13.69
C VAL A 206 -13.03 -14.95 12.98
N ARG A 207 -12.45 -13.77 12.77
CA ARG A 207 -13.09 -12.65 12.07
C ARG A 207 -12.06 -12.01 11.14
N PRO A 208 -12.35 -11.85 9.85
CA PRO A 208 -11.47 -11.14 8.93
C PRO A 208 -11.44 -9.64 9.25
N ALA A 209 -10.37 -8.99 8.80
CA ALA A 209 -10.30 -7.53 8.79
C ALA A 209 -11.36 -6.95 7.84
N ARG A 210 -11.86 -5.74 8.17
CA ARG A 210 -12.84 -5.04 7.33
C ARG A 210 -12.53 -3.55 7.23
N VAL A 211 -13.00 -2.95 6.14
CA VAL A 211 -12.84 -1.53 5.90
C VAL A 211 -14.14 -0.89 5.42
N THR A 212 -14.46 0.28 6.00
CA THR A 212 -15.38 1.25 5.42
C THR A 212 -14.56 2.48 5.09
N MET A 213 -14.67 2.98 3.87
CA MET A 213 -13.78 4.03 3.41
C MET A 213 -14.48 5.06 2.53
N PHE A 214 -14.14 6.31 2.76
CA PHE A 214 -14.47 7.42 1.88
C PHE A 214 -13.19 7.92 1.19
N HIS A 215 -13.30 8.18 -0.10
CA HIS A 215 -12.30 8.85 -0.91
C HIS A 215 -12.90 10.15 -1.41
N ASN A 216 -12.33 11.28 -1.00
CA ASN A 216 -12.87 12.61 -1.32
C ASN A 216 -14.36 12.75 -0.96
N ASP A 217 -14.74 12.34 0.26
CA ASP A 217 -16.10 12.33 0.81
C ASP A 217 -17.09 11.37 0.12
N VAL A 218 -16.62 10.59 -0.85
CA VAL A 218 -17.44 9.58 -1.53
C VAL A 218 -17.19 8.21 -0.94
N LEU A 219 -18.27 7.51 -0.55
CA LEU A 219 -18.17 6.13 -0.04
C LEU A 219 -17.68 5.18 -1.14
N VAL A 220 -16.50 4.60 -0.94
CA VAL A 220 -15.86 3.67 -1.91
C VAL A 220 -15.83 2.23 -1.43
N HIS A 221 -15.82 2.01 -0.10
CA HIS A 221 -15.98 0.70 0.52
C HIS A 221 -16.96 0.79 1.69
N LEU A 222 -17.87 -0.17 1.81
CA LEU A 222 -18.81 -0.28 2.92
C LEU A 222 -18.66 -1.64 3.58
N ASN A 223 -18.03 -1.68 4.76
CA ASN A 223 -17.79 -2.90 5.52
C ASN A 223 -17.19 -4.04 4.67
N GLU A 224 -16.28 -3.67 3.74
CA GLU A 224 -15.67 -4.61 2.80
C GLU A 224 -14.67 -5.50 3.52
N GLU A 225 -14.65 -6.76 3.18
CA GLU A 225 -13.74 -7.74 3.75
C GLU A 225 -12.34 -7.64 3.12
N ILE A 226 -11.33 -7.52 3.97
CA ILE A 226 -9.93 -7.70 3.57
C ILE A 226 -9.60 -9.18 3.72
N ARG A 227 -9.16 -9.83 2.66
CA ARG A 227 -9.01 -11.30 2.59
C ARG A 227 -7.61 -11.80 2.95
N GLY A 228 -6.76 -10.92 3.41
CA GLY A 228 -5.39 -11.23 3.83
C GLY A 228 -4.39 -10.14 3.45
N GLU A 229 -3.13 -10.43 3.70
CA GLU A 229 -2.01 -9.54 3.44
C GLU A 229 -1.84 -9.26 1.95
N THR A 230 -1.52 -8.02 1.65
CA THR A 230 -1.31 -7.55 0.28
C THR A 230 -0.02 -8.12 -0.32
N GLY A 231 -0.10 -8.45 -1.62
CA GLY A 231 1.05 -8.80 -2.42
C GLY A 231 0.76 -8.61 -3.91
N HIS A 232 1.79 -8.24 -4.67
CA HIS A 232 1.66 -8.05 -6.11
C HIS A 232 1.50 -9.39 -6.82
N ARG A 233 0.42 -9.55 -7.61
CA ARG A 233 0.13 -10.71 -8.47
C ARG A 233 -0.04 -12.06 -7.72
N ILE A 234 -0.30 -12.02 -6.43
CA ILE A 234 -0.53 -13.22 -5.60
C ILE A 234 -1.87 -13.15 -4.90
N LEU A 235 -2.41 -14.31 -4.51
CA LEU A 235 -3.59 -14.35 -3.66
C LEU A 235 -3.29 -13.81 -2.27
N PRO A 236 -4.19 -12.99 -1.69
CA PRO A 236 -4.07 -12.57 -0.30
C PRO A 236 -4.26 -13.75 0.65
N GLU A 237 -3.51 -13.73 1.75
CA GLU A 237 -3.60 -14.73 2.80
C GLU A 237 -3.26 -14.10 4.14
N TYR A 238 -3.91 -14.54 5.23
CA TYR A 238 -3.57 -14.14 6.59
C TYR A 238 -2.38 -14.95 7.12
N ARG A 239 -1.16 -14.57 6.75
CA ARG A 239 0.09 -15.21 7.19
C ARG A 239 0.51 -14.78 8.59
N THR A 240 0.41 -13.47 8.85
CA THR A 240 0.74 -12.85 10.14
C THR A 240 -0.49 -12.79 11.03
N LYS A 241 -0.42 -13.42 12.19
CA LYS A 241 -1.58 -13.58 13.08
C LYS A 241 -1.48 -12.61 14.26
N VAL A 242 -1.63 -11.33 13.98
CA VAL A 242 -1.55 -10.23 14.95
C VAL A 242 -2.84 -9.41 14.91
N SER A 243 -3.16 -8.74 16.03
CA SER A 243 -4.32 -7.85 16.16
C SER A 243 -3.95 -6.37 16.16
N LEU A 244 -2.66 -6.04 16.21
CA LEU A 244 -2.13 -4.68 16.19
C LEU A 244 -0.93 -4.62 15.25
N GLY A 245 -0.77 -3.50 14.55
CA GLY A 245 0.38 -3.23 13.70
C GLY A 245 0.51 -1.74 13.36
N PRO A 246 1.64 -1.31 12.82
CA PRO A 246 1.87 0.09 12.49
C PRO A 246 1.02 0.54 11.29
N LEU A 247 0.75 1.84 11.20
CA LEU A 247 0.35 2.46 9.95
C LEU A 247 1.61 2.68 9.11
N VAL A 248 1.60 2.22 7.84
CA VAL A 248 2.73 2.43 6.94
C VAL A 248 2.25 3.14 5.68
N LEU A 249 2.94 4.21 5.31
CA LEU A 249 2.82 4.85 3.99
C LEU A 249 4.00 4.38 3.16
N SER A 250 3.75 3.65 2.09
CA SER A 250 4.82 3.13 1.23
C SER A 250 5.21 4.14 0.16
N GLY A 251 6.50 4.21 -0.18
CA GLY A 251 7.00 5.01 -1.29
C GLY A 251 7.50 4.12 -2.43
N HIS A 252 7.32 4.60 -3.67
CA HIS A 252 7.70 3.92 -4.90
C HIS A 252 8.41 4.88 -5.88
N ASP A 253 9.41 5.64 -5.39
CA ASP A 253 10.17 6.60 -6.20
C ASP A 253 9.34 7.71 -6.88
N CYS A 254 8.03 7.75 -6.65
CA CYS A 254 7.16 8.85 -7.02
C CYS A 254 6.96 9.75 -5.80
N PRO A 255 7.27 11.06 -5.87
CA PRO A 255 7.25 11.95 -4.71
C PRO A 255 5.81 12.35 -4.33
N VAL A 256 5.01 11.37 -3.91
CA VAL A 256 3.68 11.62 -3.36
C VAL A 256 3.83 12.38 -2.05
N ARG A 257 3.02 13.41 -1.87
CA ARG A 257 3.02 14.23 -0.65
C ARG A 257 1.86 13.84 0.26
N PHE A 258 2.12 13.87 1.56
CA PHE A 258 1.14 13.60 2.60
C PHE A 258 1.04 14.74 3.59
N ARG A 259 -0.17 14.96 4.12
CA ARG A 259 -0.43 15.93 5.20
C ARG A 259 -1.65 15.50 6.02
N ASN A 260 -1.87 16.17 7.16
CA ASN A 260 -3.06 16.00 8.01
C ASN A 260 -3.35 14.53 8.32
N ILE A 261 -2.37 13.84 8.95
CA ILE A 261 -2.46 12.41 9.24
C ILE A 261 -2.77 12.22 10.71
N TRP A 262 -3.88 11.54 10.99
CA TRP A 262 -4.24 11.18 12.35
C TRP A 262 -4.96 9.82 12.41
N VAL A 263 -4.87 9.18 13.56
CA VAL A 263 -5.52 7.92 13.88
C VAL A 263 -6.28 8.06 15.18
N ARG A 264 -7.50 7.58 15.22
CA ARG A 264 -8.33 7.50 16.40
C ARG A 264 -8.64 6.03 16.69
N PRO A 265 -8.10 5.42 17.77
CA PRO A 265 -8.47 4.07 18.19
C PRO A 265 -9.98 3.96 18.51
N LEU A 266 -10.57 2.79 18.25
CA LEU A 266 -11.99 2.49 18.47
C LEU A 266 -12.17 1.48 19.59
#